data_22e516a94afe20f73611c8fc4321d6fb
#
_entry.id   22e516a94afe20f73611c8fc4321d6fb
#
_cell.length_a   1.000
_cell.length_b   1.000
_cell.length_c   1.000
_cell.angle_alpha   90.00
_cell.angle_beta   90.00
_cell.angle_gamma   90.00
#
_symmetry.space_group_name_H-M   'P 1'
#
loop_
_entity.id
_entity.type
_entity.pdbx_description
1 polymer ?
#
loop_
_entity_poly.entity_id
_entity_poly.type
_entity_poly.pdbx_seq_one_letter_code
_entity_poly.pdbx_strand_id
1 'polypeptide(L)'
;MREPVIEIQNLSFRYNLRFVLENINLKVEKGEFLGLVGPNGSGKSTLLKCILGLLKPNSGTIKLFGTDIRHFQNWNRIGFVSQKANSFNTGFPATVFEVVASGLTAKIGLFKFLKKNHHEKVMEALRSVRMDEFAKRNISELSGGQQQRVFIARALVSDPELLILDEPTVGVDAKTVQSFYELLEKLNKELNITLILVTHDIGTITDKVTHVACLNKTLHFHGKTNDFEQIQDEDVAKFYGHSLHVLTHNH
;
A
#
# COMPACT_ATOMS: atom_id res chain seq x y z
N MET A 1 -4.67 -24.24 5.38
CA MET A 1 -4.59 -23.12 4.40
C MET A 1 -4.71 -21.84 5.21
N ARG A 2 -3.86 -20.85 4.97
CA ARG A 2 -3.97 -19.54 5.63
C ARG A 2 -5.22 -18.84 5.08
N GLU A 3 -5.97 -18.15 5.94
CA GLU A 3 -7.16 -17.40 5.51
C GLU A 3 -6.72 -16.15 4.74
N PRO A 4 -7.23 -15.91 3.51
CA PRO A 4 -6.80 -14.77 2.71
C PRO A 4 -7.28 -13.45 3.34
N VAL A 5 -6.39 -12.45 3.30
CA VAL A 5 -6.71 -11.08 3.72
C VAL A 5 -7.56 -10.38 2.65
N ILE A 6 -7.27 -10.66 1.37
CA ILE A 6 -8.04 -10.18 0.23
C ILE A 6 -8.33 -11.36 -0.69
N GLU A 7 -9.58 -11.50 -1.11
CA GLU A 7 -10.02 -12.41 -2.15
C GLU A 7 -10.90 -11.67 -3.15
N ILE A 8 -10.47 -11.62 -4.41
CA ILE A 8 -11.17 -10.97 -5.52
C ILE A 8 -11.47 -12.04 -6.56
N GLN A 9 -12.72 -12.12 -7.00
CA GLN A 9 -13.18 -13.07 -8.00
C GLN A 9 -13.95 -12.37 -9.11
N ASN A 10 -13.49 -12.54 -10.37
CA ASN A 10 -14.11 -12.06 -11.62
C ASN A 10 -14.49 -10.57 -11.58
N LEU A 11 -13.68 -9.74 -10.92
CA LEU A 11 -13.95 -8.34 -10.74
C LEU A 11 -13.73 -7.58 -12.05
N SER A 12 -14.76 -6.82 -12.47
CA SER A 12 -14.66 -5.89 -13.57
C SER A 12 -15.17 -4.51 -13.16
N PHE A 13 -14.48 -3.46 -13.65
CA PHE A 13 -14.85 -2.08 -13.40
C PHE A 13 -14.66 -1.23 -14.64
N ARG A 14 -15.62 -0.33 -14.91
CA ARG A 14 -15.56 0.64 -16.01
C ARG A 14 -15.96 2.03 -15.56
N TYR A 15 -15.26 3.03 -16.10
CA TYR A 15 -15.74 4.40 -16.12
C TYR A 15 -16.51 4.60 -17.45
N ASN A 16 -17.79 4.96 -17.35
CA ASN A 16 -18.68 5.07 -18.53
C ASN A 16 -18.69 3.75 -19.35
N LEU A 17 -18.23 3.81 -20.61
CA LEU A 17 -18.23 2.68 -21.55
C LEU A 17 -16.88 1.93 -21.61
N ARG A 18 -15.80 2.44 -21.00
CA ARG A 18 -14.47 1.83 -21.07
C ARG A 18 -14.17 1.03 -19.80
N PHE A 19 -13.89 -0.25 -19.99
CA PHE A 19 -13.33 -1.09 -18.92
C PHE A 19 -11.92 -0.63 -18.55
N VAL A 20 -11.70 -0.50 -17.27
CA VAL A 20 -10.39 -0.21 -16.63
C VAL A 20 -9.86 -1.45 -15.93
N LEU A 21 -10.77 -2.30 -15.44
CA LEU A 21 -10.47 -3.61 -14.88
C LEU A 21 -11.40 -4.64 -15.54
N GLU A 22 -10.83 -5.76 -15.98
CA GLU A 22 -11.56 -6.83 -16.65
C GLU A 22 -11.19 -8.18 -16.04
N ASN A 23 -12.17 -8.88 -15.46
CA ASN A 23 -12.06 -10.24 -14.94
C ASN A 23 -10.85 -10.45 -14.01
N ILE A 24 -10.65 -9.53 -13.04
CA ILE A 24 -9.55 -9.63 -12.08
C ILE A 24 -9.85 -10.73 -11.06
N ASN A 25 -8.90 -11.65 -10.90
CA ASN A 25 -8.87 -12.67 -9.88
C ASN A 25 -7.57 -12.51 -9.09
N LEU A 26 -7.66 -12.13 -7.81
CA LEU A 26 -6.50 -11.84 -6.95
C LEU A 26 -6.75 -12.37 -5.55
N LYS A 27 -5.77 -13.07 -5.00
CA LYS A 27 -5.80 -13.57 -3.63
C LYS A 27 -4.53 -13.13 -2.91
N VAL A 28 -4.67 -12.51 -1.75
CA VAL A 28 -3.53 -12.07 -0.91
C VAL A 28 -3.65 -12.77 0.43
N GLU A 29 -2.66 -13.55 0.78
CA GLU A 29 -2.60 -14.29 2.04
C GLU A 29 -2.04 -13.41 3.17
N LYS A 30 -2.34 -13.79 4.42
CA LYS A 30 -1.81 -13.09 5.59
C LYS A 30 -0.28 -13.18 5.63
N GLY A 31 0.36 -12.03 5.85
CA GLY A 31 1.82 -11.89 5.95
C GLY A 31 2.54 -11.79 4.59
N GLU A 32 1.81 -11.79 3.46
CA GLU A 32 2.42 -11.51 2.17
C GLU A 32 2.83 -10.05 2.03
N PHE A 33 3.92 -9.83 1.32
CA PHE A 33 4.30 -8.53 0.81
C PHE A 33 4.13 -8.56 -0.72
N LEU A 34 2.99 -8.02 -1.18
CA LEU A 34 2.62 -8.00 -2.59
C LEU A 34 3.04 -6.70 -3.26
N GLY A 35 3.82 -6.80 -4.33
CA GLY A 35 4.06 -5.72 -5.30
C GLY A 35 2.99 -5.72 -6.38
N LEU A 36 2.12 -4.71 -6.43
CA LEU A 36 1.17 -4.51 -7.52
C LEU A 36 1.77 -3.57 -8.55
N VAL A 37 2.20 -4.13 -9.67
CA VAL A 37 2.95 -3.41 -10.71
C VAL A 37 2.16 -3.31 -12.01
N GLY A 38 2.53 -2.32 -12.83
CA GLY A 38 1.90 -2.09 -14.15
C GLY A 38 2.11 -0.67 -14.64
N PRO A 39 1.92 -0.41 -15.94
CA PRO A 39 2.09 0.92 -16.53
C PRO A 39 1.09 1.94 -15.96
N ASN A 40 1.36 3.22 -16.20
CA ASN A 40 0.40 4.28 -15.88
C ASN A 40 -0.91 4.06 -16.64
N GLY A 41 -2.04 4.21 -15.95
CA GLY A 41 -3.37 3.94 -16.54
C GLY A 41 -3.77 2.46 -16.60
N SER A 42 -2.97 1.53 -16.09
CA SER A 42 -3.26 0.08 -16.08
C SER A 42 -4.42 -0.35 -15.17
N GLY A 43 -4.91 0.56 -14.31
CA GLY A 43 -6.01 0.28 -13.37
C GLY A 43 -5.61 0.05 -11.92
N LYS A 44 -4.32 0.15 -11.54
CA LYS A 44 -3.81 -0.08 -10.17
C LYS A 44 -4.59 0.71 -9.11
N SER A 45 -4.62 2.03 -9.22
CA SER A 45 -5.35 2.88 -8.26
C SER A 45 -6.86 2.66 -8.30
N THR A 46 -7.41 2.21 -9.44
CA THR A 46 -8.83 1.81 -9.53
C THR A 46 -9.09 0.52 -8.76
N LEU A 47 -8.21 -0.47 -8.89
CA LEU A 47 -8.28 -1.72 -8.13
C LEU A 47 -8.18 -1.44 -6.62
N LEU A 48 -7.23 -0.59 -6.20
CA LEU A 48 -7.14 -0.18 -4.80
C LEU A 48 -8.41 0.50 -4.29
N LYS A 49 -9.00 1.41 -5.09
CA LYS A 49 -10.28 2.05 -4.70
C LYS A 49 -11.43 1.06 -4.59
N CYS A 50 -11.45 0.01 -5.40
CA CYS A 50 -12.43 -1.08 -5.25
C CYS A 50 -12.17 -1.88 -3.96
N ILE A 51 -10.92 -2.23 -3.64
CA ILE A 51 -10.52 -2.93 -2.40
C ILE A 51 -10.85 -2.08 -1.16
N LEU A 52 -10.70 -0.76 -1.23
CA LEU A 52 -11.01 0.17 -0.15
C LEU A 52 -12.51 0.53 -0.05
N GLY A 53 -13.37 -0.07 -0.89
CA GLY A 53 -14.82 0.22 -0.89
C GLY A 53 -15.19 1.62 -1.40
N LEU A 54 -14.23 2.36 -1.98
CA LEU A 54 -14.44 3.70 -2.52
C LEU A 54 -15.08 3.69 -3.93
N LEU A 55 -14.95 2.57 -4.64
CA LEU A 55 -15.60 2.32 -5.92
C LEU A 55 -16.32 0.98 -5.88
N LYS A 56 -17.56 0.96 -6.36
CA LYS A 56 -18.35 -0.28 -6.48
C LYS A 56 -18.06 -0.91 -7.85
N PRO A 57 -17.54 -2.16 -7.91
CA PRO A 57 -17.33 -2.87 -9.17
C PRO A 57 -18.64 -3.11 -9.92
N ASN A 58 -18.55 -3.22 -11.26
CA ASN A 58 -19.70 -3.55 -12.11
C ASN A 58 -20.07 -5.03 -12.00
N SER A 59 -19.07 -5.90 -11.81
CA SER A 59 -19.25 -7.34 -11.59
C SER A 59 -18.14 -7.91 -10.71
N GLY A 60 -18.34 -9.15 -10.28
CA GLY A 60 -17.42 -9.87 -9.40
C GLY A 60 -17.63 -9.59 -7.92
N THR A 61 -16.77 -10.16 -7.08
CA THR A 61 -16.84 -10.08 -5.63
C THR A 61 -15.49 -9.71 -5.03
N ILE A 62 -15.51 -9.00 -3.93
CA ILE A 62 -14.34 -8.72 -3.09
C ILE A 62 -14.67 -9.16 -1.67
N LYS A 63 -13.80 -9.97 -1.08
CA LYS A 63 -13.84 -10.28 0.35
C LYS A 63 -12.59 -9.74 1.02
N LEU A 64 -12.77 -9.13 2.18
CA LEU A 64 -11.70 -8.67 3.06
C LEU A 64 -11.77 -9.46 4.35
N PHE A 65 -10.69 -10.15 4.70
CA PHE A 65 -10.65 -11.04 5.88
C PHE A 65 -11.86 -11.99 5.94
N GLY A 66 -12.19 -12.63 4.81
CA GLY A 66 -13.33 -13.54 4.66
C GLY A 66 -14.71 -12.88 4.54
N THR A 67 -14.83 -11.58 4.80
CA THR A 67 -16.10 -10.84 4.78
C THR A 67 -16.30 -10.12 3.45
N ASP A 68 -17.47 -10.28 2.82
CA ASP A 68 -17.82 -9.52 1.61
C ASP A 68 -17.73 -8.01 1.88
N ILE A 69 -17.09 -7.28 0.96
CA ILE A 69 -16.82 -5.84 1.12
C ILE A 69 -18.08 -5.01 1.38
N ARG A 70 -19.24 -5.46 0.89
CA ARG A 70 -20.54 -4.79 1.11
C ARG A 70 -21.00 -4.81 2.57
N HIS A 71 -20.47 -5.73 3.37
CA HIS A 71 -20.78 -5.93 4.78
C HIS A 71 -19.57 -5.68 5.70
N PHE A 72 -18.41 -5.34 5.11
CA PHE A 72 -17.18 -5.14 5.87
C PHE A 72 -17.22 -3.83 6.67
N GLN A 73 -17.03 -3.92 7.98
CA GLN A 73 -17.07 -2.78 8.89
C GLN A 73 -15.74 -2.50 9.60
N ASN A 74 -14.82 -3.45 9.60
CA ASN A 74 -13.57 -3.38 10.37
C ASN A 74 -12.46 -2.64 9.62
N TRP A 75 -12.75 -1.44 9.10
CA TRP A 75 -11.82 -0.64 8.31
C TRP A 75 -10.55 -0.24 9.06
N ASN A 76 -10.59 -0.24 10.40
CA ASN A 76 -9.40 -0.02 11.25
C ASN A 76 -8.34 -1.12 11.10
N ARG A 77 -8.68 -2.29 10.54
CA ARG A 77 -7.73 -3.37 10.20
C ARG A 77 -6.92 -3.06 8.94
N ILE A 78 -7.25 -2.00 8.22
CA ILE A 78 -6.61 -1.60 6.96
C ILE A 78 -6.00 -0.22 7.13
N GLY A 79 -4.67 -0.14 6.98
CA GLY A 79 -3.94 1.12 6.84
C GLY A 79 -3.80 1.48 5.36
N PHE A 80 -3.98 2.76 5.03
CA PHE A 80 -3.81 3.25 3.66
C PHE A 80 -2.96 4.51 3.61
N VAL A 81 -1.94 4.49 2.74
CA VAL A 81 -1.10 5.64 2.42
C VAL A 81 -1.29 5.96 0.94
N SER A 82 -1.91 7.09 0.64
CA SER A 82 -2.16 7.52 -0.74
C SER A 82 -0.94 8.21 -1.35
N GLN A 83 -0.83 8.18 -2.67
CA GLN A 83 0.19 8.91 -3.44
C GLN A 83 0.24 10.41 -3.09
N LYS A 84 -0.93 11.03 -2.84
CA LYS A 84 -1.05 12.46 -2.47
C LYS A 84 -0.59 12.77 -1.04
N ALA A 85 -0.26 11.78 -0.23
CA ALA A 85 0.26 12.01 1.12
C ALA A 85 1.55 12.85 1.10
N ASN A 86 2.37 12.72 0.04
CA ASN A 86 3.61 13.50 -0.14
C ASN A 86 3.39 14.96 -0.60
N SER A 87 2.17 15.33 -0.99
CA SER A 87 1.81 16.70 -1.39
C SER A 87 1.08 17.47 -0.30
N PHE A 88 1.48 17.26 0.95
CA PHE A 88 0.88 17.99 2.07
C PHE A 88 1.16 19.49 1.93
N ASN A 89 0.09 20.27 1.98
CA ASN A 89 0.17 21.72 1.81
C ASN A 89 1.08 22.31 2.89
N THR A 90 2.14 23.04 2.51
CA THR A 90 3.13 23.65 3.41
C THR A 90 2.54 24.60 4.44
N GLY A 91 1.25 24.89 4.37
CA GLY A 91 0.52 25.75 5.30
C GLY A 91 -0.33 25.02 6.35
N PHE A 92 -0.31 23.68 6.43
CA PHE A 92 -1.14 22.98 7.42
C PHE A 92 -0.45 22.96 8.80
N PRO A 93 -0.98 23.66 9.82
CA PRO A 93 -0.33 23.84 11.11
C PRO A 93 -0.59 22.64 12.03
N ALA A 94 -0.05 21.47 11.70
CA ALA A 94 -0.17 20.29 12.56
C ALA A 94 1.20 19.72 12.90
N THR A 95 1.35 19.28 14.14
CA THR A 95 2.53 18.53 14.59
C THR A 95 2.51 17.10 14.04
N VAL A 96 3.68 16.50 13.96
CA VAL A 96 3.83 15.08 13.59
C VAL A 96 2.97 14.19 14.48
N PHE A 97 2.93 14.46 15.79
CA PHE A 97 2.09 13.75 16.74
C PHE A 97 0.60 13.83 16.36
N GLU A 98 0.08 15.02 16.07
CA GLU A 98 -1.33 15.23 15.70
C GLU A 98 -1.69 14.52 14.39
N VAL A 99 -0.80 14.55 13.41
CA VAL A 99 -0.99 13.83 12.15
C VAL A 99 -1.12 12.33 12.41
N VAL A 100 -0.22 11.73 13.20
CA VAL A 100 -0.30 10.29 13.52
C VAL A 100 -1.53 9.98 14.37
N ALA A 101 -1.83 10.81 15.38
CA ALA A 101 -3.00 10.66 16.23
C ALA A 101 -4.32 10.67 15.43
N SER A 102 -4.38 11.41 14.32
CA SER A 102 -5.56 11.42 13.44
C SER A 102 -5.90 10.02 12.87
N GLY A 103 -4.92 9.12 12.76
CA GLY A 103 -5.13 7.73 12.35
C GLY A 103 -5.97 6.90 13.33
N LEU A 104 -6.09 7.33 14.59
CA LEU A 104 -6.93 6.68 15.59
C LEU A 104 -8.42 7.07 15.51
N THR A 105 -8.77 8.07 14.71
CA THR A 105 -10.14 8.61 14.65
C THR A 105 -11.18 7.54 14.32
N ALA A 106 -10.86 6.63 13.40
CA ALA A 106 -11.75 5.53 13.04
C ALA A 106 -12.01 4.55 14.20
N LYS A 107 -11.08 4.42 15.15
CA LYS A 107 -11.14 3.50 16.29
C LYS A 107 -11.75 4.17 17.53
N ILE A 108 -11.46 5.45 17.74
CA ILE A 108 -11.88 6.20 18.91
C ILE A 108 -13.27 6.83 18.68
N GLY A 109 -13.58 7.23 17.45
CA GLY A 109 -14.75 8.02 17.04
C GLY A 109 -14.46 9.52 16.98
N LEU A 110 -15.26 10.24 16.18
CA LEU A 110 -15.20 11.69 16.04
C LEU A 110 -15.53 12.36 17.40
N PHE A 111 -14.84 13.45 17.71
CA PHE A 111 -15.06 14.27 18.91
C PHE A 111 -14.71 13.61 20.26
N LYS A 112 -13.96 12.52 20.28
CA LYS A 112 -13.45 11.95 21.53
C LYS A 112 -12.01 12.38 21.78
N PHE A 113 -11.70 12.71 23.06
CA PHE A 113 -10.37 13.12 23.48
C PHE A 113 -9.40 11.92 23.52
N LEU A 114 -8.13 12.20 23.18
CA LEU A 114 -7.05 11.25 23.32
C LEU A 114 -6.81 10.96 24.81
N LYS A 115 -6.81 9.67 25.17
CA LYS A 115 -6.43 9.19 26.50
C LYS A 115 -4.94 8.90 26.54
N LYS A 116 -4.38 8.67 27.74
CA LYS A 116 -2.96 8.36 27.95
C LYS A 116 -2.49 7.16 27.09
N ASN A 117 -3.29 6.10 27.03
CA ASN A 117 -2.98 4.93 26.20
C ASN A 117 -2.94 5.24 24.68
N HIS A 118 -3.70 6.23 24.20
CA HIS A 118 -3.62 6.66 22.81
C HIS A 118 -2.33 7.43 22.52
N HIS A 119 -1.84 8.21 23.49
CA HIS A 119 -0.57 8.90 23.38
C HIS A 119 0.58 7.89 23.25
N GLU A 120 0.58 6.84 24.07
CA GLU A 120 1.58 5.77 24.01
C GLU A 120 1.57 5.07 22.65
N LYS A 121 0.38 4.73 22.10
CA LYS A 121 0.23 4.15 20.75
C LYS A 121 0.79 5.04 19.64
N VAL A 122 0.53 6.36 19.72
CA VAL A 122 1.08 7.31 18.74
C VAL A 122 2.61 7.30 18.79
N MET A 123 3.19 7.31 20.00
CA MET A 123 4.65 7.27 20.17
C MET A 123 5.24 5.93 19.72
N GLU A 124 4.56 4.81 19.93
CA GLU A 124 4.98 3.49 19.40
C GLU A 124 4.98 3.47 17.86
N ALA A 125 3.90 3.96 17.24
CA ALA A 125 3.84 4.07 15.79
C ALA A 125 4.95 4.98 15.23
N LEU A 126 5.27 6.08 15.90
CA LEU A 126 6.38 6.97 15.53
C LEU A 126 7.74 6.28 15.67
N ARG A 127 7.97 5.52 16.76
CA ARG A 127 9.22 4.76 16.96
C ARG A 127 9.40 3.69 15.88
N SER A 128 8.33 2.99 15.48
CA SER A 128 8.40 1.95 14.45
C SER A 128 8.94 2.48 13.12
N VAL A 129 8.74 3.76 12.83
CA VAL A 129 9.23 4.45 11.64
C VAL A 129 10.41 5.39 11.90
N ARG A 130 10.97 5.43 13.13
CA ARG A 130 12.09 6.29 13.56
C ARG A 130 11.80 7.79 13.42
N MET A 131 10.61 8.20 13.86
CA MET A 131 10.14 9.60 13.78
C MET A 131 9.70 10.17 15.16
N ASP A 132 9.94 9.47 16.24
CA ASP A 132 9.51 9.83 17.59
C ASP A 132 10.17 11.13 18.11
N GLU A 133 11.43 11.38 17.76
CA GLU A 133 12.13 12.64 18.10
C GLU A 133 11.49 13.86 17.43
N PHE A 134 10.79 13.67 16.32
CA PHE A 134 10.12 14.72 15.56
C PHE A 134 8.66 14.96 16.00
N ALA A 135 8.16 14.25 17.02
CA ALA A 135 6.75 14.25 17.40
C ALA A 135 6.15 15.67 17.60
N LYS A 136 6.92 16.61 18.12
CA LYS A 136 6.51 17.98 18.39
C LYS A 136 6.74 18.96 17.22
N ARG A 137 7.47 18.56 16.19
CA ARG A 137 7.73 19.40 15.01
C ARG A 137 6.49 19.53 14.14
N ASN A 138 6.38 20.66 13.44
CA ASN A 138 5.37 20.81 12.40
C ASN A 138 5.70 19.87 11.22
N ILE A 139 4.70 19.18 10.66
CA ILE A 139 4.89 18.27 9.55
C ILE A 139 5.46 18.95 8.30
N SER A 140 5.16 20.24 8.11
CA SER A 140 5.68 21.03 6.99
C SER A 140 7.18 21.30 7.04
N GLU A 141 7.82 21.14 8.22
CA GLU A 141 9.26 21.30 8.41
C GLU A 141 10.06 20.06 8.04
N LEU A 142 9.38 18.95 7.74
CA LEU A 142 10.00 17.66 7.44
C LEU A 142 10.32 17.54 5.96
N SER A 143 11.40 16.79 5.65
CA SER A 143 11.68 16.35 4.28
C SER A 143 10.58 15.42 3.76
N GLY A 144 10.43 15.29 2.43
CA GLY A 144 9.43 14.42 1.81
C GLY A 144 9.50 12.96 2.33
N GLY A 145 10.70 12.41 2.47
CA GLY A 145 10.88 11.06 3.01
C GLY A 145 10.51 10.95 4.50
N GLN A 146 10.75 12.00 5.30
CA GLN A 146 10.30 12.06 6.69
C GLN A 146 8.77 12.16 6.78
N GLN A 147 8.14 13.01 5.96
CA GLN A 147 6.67 13.10 5.88
C GLN A 147 6.06 11.75 5.51
N GLN A 148 6.64 11.04 4.57
CA GLN A 148 6.20 9.71 4.17
C GLN A 148 6.22 8.72 5.34
N ARG A 149 7.29 8.70 6.13
CA ARG A 149 7.38 7.88 7.37
C ARG A 149 6.28 8.25 8.37
N VAL A 150 5.97 9.54 8.53
CA VAL A 150 4.87 10.01 9.39
C VAL A 150 3.52 9.49 8.89
N PHE A 151 3.26 9.49 7.57
CA PHE A 151 2.02 8.93 7.03
C PHE A 151 1.92 7.40 7.17
N ILE A 152 3.06 6.69 7.14
CA ILE A 152 3.07 5.27 7.51
C ILE A 152 2.73 5.11 8.98
N ALA A 153 3.34 5.87 9.90
CA ALA A 153 3.01 5.82 11.32
C ALA A 153 1.52 6.10 11.57
N ARG A 154 0.95 7.08 10.85
CA ARG A 154 -0.49 7.37 10.88
C ARG A 154 -1.34 6.17 10.46
N ALA A 155 -0.91 5.42 9.46
CA ALA A 155 -1.60 4.23 9.01
C ALA A 155 -1.44 3.05 10.00
N LEU A 156 -0.28 2.97 10.68
CA LEU A 156 0.05 1.90 11.63
C LEU A 156 -0.60 2.09 13.01
N VAL A 157 -0.90 3.32 13.42
CA VAL A 157 -1.36 3.63 14.80
C VAL A 157 -2.66 2.92 15.19
N SER A 158 -3.46 2.47 14.22
CA SER A 158 -4.66 1.66 14.43
C SER A 158 -4.40 0.16 14.54
N ASP A 159 -3.14 -0.29 14.55
CA ASP A 159 -2.71 -1.70 14.56
C ASP A 159 -3.33 -2.48 13.37
N PRO A 160 -3.08 -2.07 12.10
CA PRO A 160 -3.68 -2.71 10.94
C PRO A 160 -3.05 -4.08 10.67
N GLU A 161 -3.83 -5.00 10.10
CA GLU A 161 -3.35 -6.29 9.60
C GLU A 161 -2.95 -6.25 8.12
N LEU A 162 -3.48 -5.24 7.40
CA LEU A 162 -3.18 -4.94 6.00
C LEU A 162 -2.76 -3.48 5.87
N LEU A 163 -1.60 -3.22 5.24
CA LEU A 163 -1.16 -1.88 4.89
C LEU A 163 -1.03 -1.77 3.37
N ILE A 164 -1.72 -0.80 2.80
CA ILE A 164 -1.73 -0.50 1.36
C ILE A 164 -1.03 0.83 1.13
N LEU A 165 -0.04 0.84 0.21
CA LEU A 165 0.72 2.03 -0.17
C LEU A 165 0.58 2.26 -1.68
N ASP A 166 0.06 3.42 -2.07
CA ASP A 166 -0.16 3.78 -3.48
C ASP A 166 0.94 4.74 -3.94
N GLU A 167 1.89 4.23 -4.75
CA GLU A 167 3.04 4.95 -5.32
C GLU A 167 3.79 5.84 -4.30
N PRO A 168 4.24 5.28 -3.18
CA PRO A 168 4.74 6.09 -2.06
C PRO A 168 6.09 6.76 -2.36
N THR A 169 6.90 6.27 -3.30
CA THR A 169 8.28 6.72 -3.55
C THR A 169 8.43 7.74 -4.67
N VAL A 170 7.31 8.22 -5.23
CA VAL A 170 7.35 9.23 -6.31
C VAL A 170 7.95 10.54 -5.82
N GLY A 171 9.01 11.00 -6.49
CA GLY A 171 9.69 12.25 -6.17
C GLY A 171 10.67 12.19 -4.99
N VAL A 172 11.07 10.98 -4.57
CA VAL A 172 12.03 10.73 -3.48
C VAL A 172 13.37 10.28 -4.06
N ASP A 173 14.48 10.72 -3.44
CA ASP A 173 15.83 10.31 -3.86
C ASP A 173 16.12 8.83 -3.59
N ALA A 174 17.04 8.21 -4.37
CA ALA A 174 17.32 6.78 -4.35
C ALA A 174 17.74 6.24 -2.95
N LYS A 175 18.52 7.01 -2.19
CA LYS A 175 18.97 6.59 -0.85
C LYS A 175 17.80 6.54 0.14
N THR A 176 16.90 7.50 0.05
CA THR A 176 15.68 7.55 0.87
C THR A 176 14.72 6.42 0.47
N VAL A 177 14.61 6.12 -0.83
CA VAL A 177 13.82 4.99 -1.36
C VAL A 177 14.32 3.67 -0.79
N GLN A 178 15.64 3.40 -0.80
CA GLN A 178 16.23 2.18 -0.23
C GLN A 178 15.85 2.02 1.25
N SER A 179 16.06 3.06 2.06
CA SER A 179 15.73 3.02 3.49
C SER A 179 14.24 2.88 3.77
N PHE A 180 13.40 3.29 2.83
CA PHE A 180 11.96 3.12 2.88
C PHE A 180 11.55 1.66 2.65
N TYR A 181 12.12 0.99 1.65
CA TYR A 181 11.86 -0.44 1.42
C TYR A 181 12.33 -1.30 2.58
N GLU A 182 13.51 -1.00 3.17
CA GLU A 182 13.99 -1.67 4.38
C GLU A 182 13.01 -1.53 5.57
N LEU A 183 12.39 -0.35 5.71
CA LEU A 183 11.35 -0.15 6.71
C LEU A 183 10.13 -1.03 6.43
N LEU A 184 9.63 -1.09 5.18
CA LEU A 184 8.47 -1.92 4.83
C LEU A 184 8.75 -3.41 5.05
N GLU A 185 9.94 -3.87 4.67
CA GLU A 185 10.38 -5.25 4.90
C GLU A 185 10.39 -5.59 6.40
N LYS A 186 10.90 -4.68 7.23
CA LYS A 186 10.88 -4.81 8.70
C LYS A 186 9.45 -4.90 9.23
N LEU A 187 8.55 -4.00 8.80
CA LEU A 187 7.15 -4.02 9.21
C LEU A 187 6.46 -5.34 8.82
N ASN A 188 6.73 -5.86 7.63
CA ASN A 188 6.19 -7.15 7.19
C ASN A 188 6.70 -8.31 8.04
N LYS A 189 8.04 -8.41 8.23
CA LYS A 189 8.67 -9.56 8.91
C LYS A 189 8.47 -9.54 10.42
N GLU A 190 8.64 -8.38 11.07
CA GLU A 190 8.62 -8.28 12.53
C GLU A 190 7.20 -8.14 13.09
N LEU A 191 6.31 -7.38 12.40
CA LEU A 191 4.95 -7.16 12.85
C LEU A 191 3.92 -8.07 12.15
N ASN A 192 4.38 -8.92 11.20
CA ASN A 192 3.53 -9.82 10.40
C ASN A 192 2.35 -9.09 9.72
N ILE A 193 2.57 -7.83 9.31
CA ILE A 193 1.59 -7.02 8.58
C ILE A 193 1.61 -7.46 7.12
N THR A 194 0.45 -7.72 6.53
CA THR A 194 0.31 -7.92 5.09
C THR A 194 0.50 -6.59 4.38
N LEU A 195 1.35 -6.54 3.36
CA LEU A 195 1.64 -5.31 2.61
C LEU A 195 1.20 -5.42 1.16
N ILE A 196 0.58 -4.34 0.65
CA ILE A 196 0.41 -4.12 -0.79
C ILE A 196 1.10 -2.83 -1.14
N LEU A 197 2.09 -2.92 -2.01
CA LEU A 197 2.83 -1.78 -2.54
C LEU A 197 2.53 -1.62 -4.02
N VAL A 198 1.90 -0.51 -4.37
CA VAL A 198 1.66 -0.15 -5.78
C VAL A 198 2.83 0.67 -6.28
N THR A 199 3.41 0.25 -7.38
CA THR A 199 4.48 0.99 -8.07
C THR A 199 4.46 0.72 -9.57
N HIS A 200 5.11 1.57 -10.33
CA HIS A 200 5.40 1.35 -11.75
C HIS A 200 6.85 0.88 -11.97
N ASP A 201 7.67 0.86 -10.92
CA ASP A 201 9.07 0.42 -10.97
C ASP A 201 9.19 -1.05 -10.52
N ILE A 202 9.36 -1.94 -11.50
CA ILE A 202 9.51 -3.39 -11.24
C ILE A 202 10.91 -3.70 -10.73
N GLY A 203 11.95 -3.08 -11.32
CA GLY A 203 13.33 -3.45 -11.05
C GLY A 203 13.76 -3.26 -9.59
N THR A 204 13.15 -2.27 -8.92
CA THR A 204 13.48 -1.96 -7.52
C THR A 204 12.68 -2.79 -6.51
N ILE A 205 11.55 -3.38 -6.94
CA ILE A 205 10.62 -4.02 -6.01
C ILE A 205 10.83 -5.52 -5.87
N THR A 206 11.31 -6.21 -6.91
CA THR A 206 11.42 -7.68 -6.95
C THR A 206 12.24 -8.23 -5.78
N ASP A 207 13.37 -7.61 -5.44
CA ASP A 207 14.21 -8.02 -4.31
C ASP A 207 13.58 -7.79 -2.92
N LYS A 208 12.47 -7.06 -2.84
CA LYS A 208 11.90 -6.58 -1.57
C LYS A 208 10.55 -7.19 -1.23
N VAL A 209 9.83 -7.69 -2.24
CA VAL A 209 8.50 -8.26 -2.06
C VAL A 209 8.53 -9.79 -2.10
N THR A 210 7.52 -10.43 -1.49
CA THR A 210 7.39 -11.89 -1.53
C THR A 210 6.59 -12.37 -2.74
N HIS A 211 5.68 -11.51 -3.23
CA HIS A 211 4.78 -11.79 -4.36
C HIS A 211 4.67 -10.59 -5.27
N VAL A 212 4.42 -10.86 -6.55
CA VAL A 212 4.21 -9.84 -7.58
C VAL A 212 2.86 -10.08 -8.25
N ALA A 213 2.16 -8.99 -8.56
CA ALA A 213 0.96 -9.01 -9.38
C ALA A 213 1.10 -7.96 -10.50
N CYS A 214 1.06 -8.41 -11.76
CA CYS A 214 1.19 -7.55 -12.94
C CYS A 214 -0.19 -7.21 -13.49
N LEU A 215 -0.56 -5.93 -13.41
CA LEU A 215 -1.85 -5.43 -13.84
C LEU A 215 -1.72 -4.54 -15.09
N ASN A 216 -2.49 -4.89 -16.12
CA ASN A 216 -2.77 -4.01 -17.26
C ASN A 216 -4.18 -4.31 -17.77
N LYS A 217 -5.20 -3.67 -17.19
CA LYS A 217 -6.65 -3.94 -17.29
C LYS A 217 -7.05 -5.33 -16.80
N THR A 218 -6.30 -6.36 -17.17
CA THR A 218 -6.38 -7.74 -16.67
C THR A 218 -5.18 -8.04 -15.79
N LEU A 219 -5.26 -9.09 -15.00
CA LEU A 219 -4.12 -9.58 -14.22
C LEU A 219 -3.35 -10.59 -15.08
N HIS A 220 -2.15 -10.19 -15.51
CA HIS A 220 -1.30 -11.00 -16.38
C HIS A 220 -0.43 -11.99 -15.62
N PHE A 221 -0.02 -11.62 -14.42
CA PHE A 221 0.73 -12.47 -13.51
C PHE A 221 0.29 -12.22 -12.07
N HIS A 222 0.27 -13.28 -11.27
CA HIS A 222 0.15 -13.23 -9.82
C HIS A 222 0.81 -14.47 -9.24
N GLY A 223 1.89 -14.28 -8.48
CA GLY A 223 2.66 -15.38 -7.91
C GLY A 223 3.85 -14.90 -7.08
N LYS A 224 4.69 -15.84 -6.65
CA LYS A 224 5.91 -15.55 -5.91
C LYS A 224 6.91 -14.81 -6.79
N THR A 225 7.76 -14.01 -6.17
CA THR A 225 8.81 -13.23 -6.87
C THR A 225 9.75 -14.16 -7.65
N ASN A 226 10.17 -15.29 -7.09
CA ASN A 226 11.04 -16.25 -7.79
C ASN A 226 10.40 -16.80 -9.08
N ASP A 227 9.07 -16.99 -9.10
CA ASP A 227 8.37 -17.45 -10.30
C ASP A 227 8.28 -16.32 -11.34
N PHE A 228 8.18 -15.07 -10.87
CA PHE A 228 8.17 -13.89 -11.73
C PHE A 228 9.52 -13.65 -12.40
N GLU A 229 10.65 -13.84 -11.71
CA GLU A 229 12.00 -13.69 -12.25
C GLU A 229 12.33 -14.70 -13.36
N GLN A 230 11.59 -15.82 -13.43
CA GLN A 230 11.72 -16.81 -14.49
C GLN A 230 10.94 -16.45 -15.77
N ILE A 231 10.08 -15.43 -15.70
CA ILE A 231 9.34 -14.95 -16.88
C ILE A 231 10.32 -14.24 -17.82
N GLN A 232 10.32 -14.64 -19.11
CA GLN A 232 11.19 -14.05 -20.11
C GLN A 232 10.86 -12.56 -20.33
N ASP A 233 11.90 -11.75 -20.56
CA ASP A 233 11.77 -10.31 -20.83
C ASP A 233 10.76 -9.96 -21.92
N GLU A 234 10.58 -10.85 -22.93
CA GLU A 234 9.61 -10.68 -24.01
C GLU A 234 8.15 -10.71 -23.48
N ASP A 235 7.85 -11.51 -22.48
CA ASP A 235 6.50 -11.57 -21.90
C ASP A 235 6.26 -10.36 -20.99
N VAL A 236 7.28 -9.92 -20.23
CA VAL A 236 7.22 -8.68 -19.45
C VAL A 236 7.04 -7.47 -20.38
N ALA A 237 7.72 -7.44 -21.51
CA ALA A 237 7.56 -6.38 -22.54
C ALA A 237 6.14 -6.32 -23.12
N LYS A 238 5.49 -7.46 -23.33
CA LYS A 238 4.08 -7.52 -23.78
C LYS A 238 3.13 -6.88 -22.77
N PHE A 239 3.39 -7.00 -21.45
CA PHE A 239 2.56 -6.40 -20.41
C PHE A 239 2.71 -4.90 -20.33
N TYR A 240 3.91 -4.38 -20.59
CA TYR A 240 4.23 -2.94 -20.48
C TYR A 240 4.11 -2.17 -21.80
N GLY A 241 4.02 -2.86 -22.95
CA GLY A 241 3.96 -2.21 -24.27
C GLY A 241 5.28 -1.57 -24.73
N HIS A 242 6.36 -1.75 -23.98
CA HIS A 242 7.71 -1.29 -24.30
C HIS A 242 8.74 -2.32 -23.79
N SER A 243 9.90 -2.45 -24.46
CA SER A 243 11.01 -3.28 -24.01
C SER A 243 11.56 -2.75 -22.68
N LEU A 244 11.22 -3.41 -21.58
CA LEU A 244 11.85 -3.21 -20.28
C LEU A 244 12.98 -4.24 -20.14
N HIS A 245 14.21 -3.77 -19.98
CA HIS A 245 15.30 -4.62 -19.51
C HIS A 245 15.12 -4.81 -17.99
N VAL A 246 14.73 -5.98 -17.56
CA VAL A 246 14.88 -6.39 -16.16
C VAL A 246 16.37 -6.51 -15.95
N LEU A 247 16.97 -5.60 -15.19
CA LEU A 247 18.36 -5.67 -14.81
C LEU A 247 18.52 -6.85 -13.84
N THR A 248 18.83 -8.02 -14.39
CA THR A 248 19.32 -9.14 -13.58
C THR A 248 20.71 -8.76 -13.10
N HIS A 249 20.84 -8.43 -11.84
CA HIS A 249 22.15 -8.35 -11.20
C HIS A 249 22.67 -9.78 -11.01
N ASN A 250 23.53 -10.23 -11.95
CA ASN A 250 24.39 -11.40 -11.72
C ASN A 250 25.37 -11.05 -10.58
N HIS A 251 25.24 -11.75 -9.46
CA HIS A 251 26.27 -11.86 -8.42
C HIS A 251 27.20 -13.05 -8.73
#